data_a44fab0a6234940d40a6907165dbeec8
#
_entry.id   a44fab0a6234940d40a6907165dbeec8
#
_cell.length_a   1.000
_cell.length_b   1.000
_cell.length_c   1.000
_cell.angle_alpha   90.00
_cell.angle_beta   90.00
_cell.angle_gamma   90.00
#
_symmetry.space_group_name_H-M   'P 1'
#
loop_
_entity.id
_entity.type
_entity.pdbx_description
1 polymer ?
#
loop_
_entity_poly.entity_id
_entity_poly.type
_entity_poly.pdbx_seq_one_letter_code
_entity_poly.pdbx_strand_id
1 'polypeptide(L)'
;MNQRELNELRRRFKPDRTAISKVYGCYVSSSRQIISYVDAPLGLLSQEEQEMYLNLLKKSLSGTLGRNLIDIEFSTRQVADSDEHRLLQTLRQTELQDPNARESLYRRIIDAIDMGESSYLILLAADTYDVPHRSRDDQEVPDGSDTVFRYFVCAICPVKDPTLALQYSDRDKEFRGSSTGHIAQPPALGFLFPAFDDRAANIYNALFYSKDTAQLHQEVIDAVFRVQEAPMSPQEQQNVFTSALTETLEKDCSYDVVQAVHEQLRGRIQEHKESRDPEPLTLSVREVGDVLTGSGVPEEKAEAFQEACRRQYGQDAALNPRNIIEAGKFQIATPEVKITVPPEYSYMVETRIIDGRRFILIPADDGVEVNGIPVTIPNPQA
;
A
#
# COMPACT_ATOMS: atom_id res chain seq x y z
N MET A 1 -3.13 -12.84 5.17
CA MET A 1 -4.27 -12.59 4.23
C MET A 1 -3.77 -12.51 2.81
N ASN A 2 -4.42 -13.17 1.85
CA ASN A 2 -4.02 -13.18 0.44
C ASN A 2 -4.92 -12.31 -0.45
N GLN A 3 -4.58 -12.20 -1.74
CA GLN A 3 -5.28 -11.31 -2.67
C GLN A 3 -6.73 -11.75 -2.97
N ARG A 4 -7.04 -13.05 -2.91
CA ARG A 4 -8.41 -13.55 -3.12
C ARG A 4 -9.29 -13.15 -1.94
N GLU A 5 -8.83 -13.36 -0.73
CA GLU A 5 -9.49 -12.99 0.52
C GLU A 5 -9.73 -11.47 0.60
N LEU A 6 -8.71 -10.68 0.27
CA LEU A 6 -8.84 -9.23 0.20
C LEU A 6 -9.91 -8.79 -0.80
N ASN A 7 -9.94 -9.40 -1.99
CA ASN A 7 -10.95 -9.09 -3.01
C ASN A 7 -12.35 -9.55 -2.59
N GLU A 8 -12.45 -10.63 -1.83
CA GLU A 8 -13.70 -11.10 -1.25
C GLU A 8 -14.26 -10.08 -0.26
N LEU A 9 -13.46 -9.59 0.67
CA LEU A 9 -13.85 -8.52 1.59
C LEU A 9 -14.22 -7.21 0.87
N ARG A 10 -13.44 -6.79 -0.13
CA ARG A 10 -13.74 -5.58 -0.91
C ARG A 10 -15.11 -5.61 -1.59
N ARG A 11 -15.61 -6.79 -1.95
CA ARG A 11 -16.93 -6.95 -2.56
C ARG A 11 -18.08 -6.75 -1.58
N ARG A 12 -17.77 -6.83 -0.26
CA ARG A 12 -18.76 -6.62 0.80
C ARG A 12 -19.19 -5.17 0.92
N PHE A 13 -18.32 -4.21 0.56
CA PHE A 13 -18.59 -2.76 0.68
C PHE A 13 -19.51 -2.26 -0.46
N LYS A 14 -20.70 -2.84 -0.55
CA LYS A 14 -21.80 -2.42 -1.43
C LYS A 14 -23.10 -2.51 -0.65
N PRO A 15 -24.08 -1.60 -0.90
CA PRO A 15 -25.36 -1.59 -0.17
C PRO A 15 -26.12 -2.92 -0.20
N ASP A 16 -26.02 -3.66 -1.30
CA ASP A 16 -26.67 -4.96 -1.53
C ASP A 16 -25.94 -6.17 -0.91
N ARG A 17 -24.73 -5.97 -0.37
CA ARG A 17 -23.87 -7.08 0.11
C ARG A 17 -23.35 -6.92 1.52
N THR A 18 -23.39 -5.71 2.06
CA THR A 18 -22.86 -5.42 3.39
C THR A 18 -23.85 -5.80 4.49
N ALA A 19 -23.33 -6.24 5.64
CA ALA A 19 -24.10 -6.32 6.88
C ALA A 19 -23.81 -5.12 7.81
N ILE A 20 -23.03 -4.12 7.34
CA ILE A 20 -22.78 -2.89 8.09
C ILE A 20 -24.10 -2.16 8.28
N SER A 21 -24.57 -2.12 9.51
CA SER A 21 -25.84 -1.43 9.85
C SER A 21 -25.60 0.06 10.13
N LYS A 22 -24.40 0.43 10.57
CA LYS A 22 -24.09 1.76 11.08
C LYS A 22 -22.61 2.12 10.88
N VAL A 23 -22.36 3.37 10.54
CA VAL A 23 -21.02 3.94 10.50
C VAL A 23 -20.87 4.92 11.66
N TYR A 24 -19.85 4.71 12.47
CA TYR A 24 -19.44 5.61 13.53
C TYR A 24 -18.24 6.43 13.09
N GLY A 25 -17.98 7.55 13.75
CA GLY A 25 -16.80 8.34 13.46
C GLY A 25 -16.71 9.61 14.26
N CYS A 26 -15.65 10.38 13.98
CA CYS A 26 -15.52 11.74 14.48
C CYS A 26 -14.80 12.62 13.47
N TYR A 27 -15.24 13.87 13.39
CA TYR A 27 -14.57 14.92 12.64
C TYR A 27 -13.61 15.67 13.57
N VAL A 28 -12.35 15.73 13.17
CA VAL A 28 -11.26 16.27 13.99
C VAL A 28 -10.64 17.47 13.29
N SER A 29 -10.44 18.57 14.04
CA SER A 29 -9.78 19.77 13.55
C SER A 29 -8.26 19.57 13.41
N SER A 30 -7.60 20.49 12.69
CA SER A 30 -6.13 20.58 12.63
C SER A 30 -5.48 20.77 14.03
N SER A 31 -6.20 21.33 14.99
CA SER A 31 -5.77 21.45 16.39
C SER A 31 -6.01 20.18 17.23
N ARG A 32 -6.31 19.03 16.59
CA ARG A 32 -6.55 17.73 17.24
C ARG A 32 -7.75 17.69 18.18
N GLN A 33 -8.74 18.55 17.96
CA GLN A 33 -9.97 18.57 18.72
C GLN A 33 -11.11 17.92 17.94
N ILE A 34 -11.90 17.08 18.61
CA ILE A 34 -13.11 16.51 18.02
C ILE A 34 -14.14 17.62 17.90
N ILE A 35 -14.53 17.94 16.67
CA ILE A 35 -15.55 18.95 16.36
C ILE A 35 -16.94 18.34 16.48
N SER A 36 -17.14 17.14 15.95
CA SER A 36 -18.42 16.43 15.98
C SER A 36 -18.22 14.93 15.84
N TYR A 37 -19.20 14.17 16.33
CA TYR A 37 -19.26 12.72 16.12
C TYR A 37 -20.15 12.39 14.94
N VAL A 38 -19.80 11.31 14.25
CA VAL A 38 -20.62 10.68 13.21
C VAL A 38 -21.30 9.45 13.80
N ASP A 39 -22.60 9.39 13.63
CA ASP A 39 -23.44 8.26 14.01
C ASP A 39 -24.48 8.07 12.90
N ALA A 40 -24.12 7.34 11.85
CA ALA A 40 -24.88 7.22 10.62
C ALA A 40 -25.45 5.80 10.44
N PRO A 41 -26.73 5.56 10.81
CA PRO A 41 -27.40 4.32 10.47
C PRO A 41 -27.59 4.21 8.94
N LEU A 42 -26.92 3.25 8.29
CA LEU A 42 -26.94 3.14 6.82
C LEU A 42 -28.35 2.95 6.27
N GLY A 43 -29.20 2.18 6.95
CA GLY A 43 -30.58 1.95 6.51
C GLY A 43 -31.48 3.19 6.47
N LEU A 44 -31.05 4.30 7.06
CA LEU A 44 -31.79 5.60 7.04
C LEU A 44 -31.25 6.57 5.98
N LEU A 45 -30.13 6.24 5.35
CA LEU A 45 -29.50 7.08 4.32
C LEU A 45 -30.01 6.72 2.93
N SER A 46 -29.93 7.68 2.01
CA SER A 46 -30.12 7.40 0.58
C SER A 46 -29.08 6.39 0.07
N GLN A 47 -29.38 5.69 -1.01
CA GLN A 47 -28.44 4.74 -1.59
C GLN A 47 -27.10 5.41 -1.96
N GLU A 48 -27.16 6.64 -2.48
CA GLU A 48 -25.97 7.42 -2.84
C GLU A 48 -25.11 7.73 -1.61
N GLU A 49 -25.72 8.15 -0.50
CA GLU A 49 -25.01 8.40 0.76
C GLU A 49 -24.41 7.13 1.35
N GLN A 50 -25.14 6.00 1.31
CA GLN A 50 -24.59 4.70 1.72
C GLN A 50 -23.34 4.36 0.90
N GLU A 51 -23.40 4.51 -0.42
CA GLU A 51 -22.29 4.24 -1.32
C GLU A 51 -21.08 5.14 -1.02
N MET A 52 -21.30 6.41 -0.66
CA MET A 52 -20.20 7.33 -0.28
C MET A 52 -19.45 6.81 0.95
N TYR A 53 -20.17 6.45 2.04
CA TYR A 53 -19.54 5.91 3.25
C TYR A 53 -18.83 4.58 2.97
N LEU A 54 -19.49 3.65 2.30
CA LEU A 54 -18.94 2.35 1.96
C LEU A 54 -17.72 2.45 1.05
N ASN A 55 -17.69 3.41 0.12
CA ASN A 55 -16.55 3.66 -0.74
C ASN A 55 -15.33 4.22 0.03
N LEU A 56 -15.52 5.10 1.00
CA LEU A 56 -14.43 5.57 1.85
C LEU A 56 -13.83 4.41 2.66
N LEU A 57 -14.68 3.61 3.31
CA LEU A 57 -14.25 2.43 4.05
C LEU A 57 -13.53 1.40 3.15
N LYS A 58 -14.09 1.11 1.97
CA LYS A 58 -13.48 0.21 0.99
C LYS A 58 -12.09 0.68 0.54
N LYS A 59 -11.89 1.99 0.41
CA LYS A 59 -10.61 2.56 -0.01
C LYS A 59 -9.51 2.36 1.02
N SER A 60 -9.83 2.17 2.31
CA SER A 60 -8.84 1.77 3.32
C SER A 60 -8.35 0.32 3.17
N LEU A 61 -8.93 -0.44 2.26
CA LEU A 61 -8.46 -1.76 1.84
C LEU A 61 -7.90 -1.74 0.41
N SER A 62 -7.61 -0.57 -0.17
CA SER A 62 -7.10 -0.46 -1.54
C SER A 62 -5.59 -0.66 -1.62
N GLY A 63 -5.07 -0.78 -2.85
CA GLY A 63 -3.64 -0.98 -3.09
C GLY A 63 -3.22 -2.45 -3.08
N THR A 64 -1.94 -2.68 -2.87
CA THR A 64 -1.28 -3.98 -2.99
C THR A 64 -0.83 -4.48 -1.62
N LEU A 65 -1.04 -5.76 -1.33
CA LEU A 65 -0.52 -6.43 -0.14
C LEU A 65 1.00 -6.35 -0.10
N GLY A 66 1.55 -6.09 1.09
CA GLY A 66 2.97 -5.88 1.32
C GLY A 66 3.50 -4.53 0.81
N ARG A 67 2.63 -3.64 0.30
CA ARG A 67 3.03 -2.29 -0.15
C ARG A 67 2.17 -1.18 0.46
N ASN A 68 0.89 -1.10 0.09
CA ASN A 68 -0.08 -0.18 0.72
C ASN A 68 -0.78 -0.82 1.91
N LEU A 69 -0.95 -2.13 1.84
CA LEU A 69 -1.60 -2.96 2.84
C LEU A 69 -0.53 -3.79 3.53
N ILE A 70 -0.21 -3.40 4.73
CA ILE A 70 0.86 -3.98 5.55
C ILE A 70 0.24 -4.90 6.59
N ASP A 71 0.78 -6.09 6.71
CA ASP A 71 0.39 -7.03 7.75
C ASP A 71 1.01 -6.60 9.08
N ILE A 72 0.19 -6.47 10.10
CA ILE A 72 0.59 -6.14 11.47
C ILE A 72 0.42 -7.39 12.30
N GLU A 73 1.53 -7.92 12.80
CA GLU A 73 1.56 -9.15 13.56
C GLU A 73 1.64 -8.90 15.07
N PHE A 74 0.76 -9.52 15.83
CA PHE A 74 0.76 -9.50 17.28
C PHE A 74 1.45 -10.75 17.84
N SER A 75 2.39 -10.57 18.74
CA SER A 75 2.95 -11.70 19.48
C SER A 75 1.88 -12.36 20.37
N THR A 76 2.07 -13.63 20.69
CA THR A 76 1.17 -14.38 21.59
C THR A 76 0.98 -13.66 22.94
N ARG A 77 2.03 -13.01 23.46
CA ARG A 77 1.95 -12.21 24.68
C ARG A 77 1.02 -11.00 24.54
N GLN A 78 1.08 -10.32 23.39
CA GLN A 78 0.22 -9.16 23.14
C GLN A 78 -1.24 -9.57 23.01
N VAL A 79 -1.53 -10.66 22.31
CA VAL A 79 -2.89 -11.21 22.21
C VAL A 79 -3.46 -11.58 23.58
N ALA A 80 -2.61 -12.12 24.47
CA ALA A 80 -3.03 -12.53 25.81
C ALA A 80 -3.22 -11.35 26.78
N ASP A 81 -2.36 -10.31 26.73
CA ASP A 81 -2.25 -9.33 27.84
C ASP A 81 -1.95 -7.88 27.43
N SER A 82 -2.15 -7.46 26.18
CA SER A 82 -1.99 -6.04 25.86
C SER A 82 -3.32 -5.27 25.91
N ASP A 83 -3.26 -4.03 26.38
CA ASP A 83 -4.43 -3.14 26.41
C ASP A 83 -4.88 -2.74 24.99
N GLU A 84 -3.93 -2.63 24.06
CA GLU A 84 -4.18 -2.32 22.65
C GLU A 84 -5.00 -3.44 22.00
N HIS A 85 -4.52 -4.66 22.10
CA HIS A 85 -5.22 -5.82 21.53
C HIS A 85 -6.58 -6.05 22.20
N ARG A 86 -6.67 -5.86 23.52
CA ARG A 86 -7.95 -5.94 24.28
C ARG A 86 -8.94 -4.89 23.78
N LEU A 87 -8.49 -3.65 23.53
CA LEU A 87 -9.33 -2.60 22.95
C LEU A 87 -9.88 -3.00 21.59
N LEU A 88 -9.02 -3.50 20.70
CA LEU A 88 -9.43 -3.96 19.37
C LEU A 88 -10.43 -5.12 19.42
N GLN A 89 -10.22 -6.08 20.33
CA GLN A 89 -11.15 -7.18 20.57
C GLN A 89 -12.49 -6.70 21.13
N THR A 90 -12.49 -5.74 22.04
CA THR A 90 -13.72 -5.14 22.59
C THR A 90 -14.52 -4.47 21.47
N LEU A 91 -13.89 -3.66 20.63
CA LEU A 91 -14.52 -3.00 19.49
C LEU A 91 -15.13 -4.01 18.52
N ARG A 92 -14.41 -5.10 18.23
CA ARG A 92 -14.89 -6.19 17.38
C ARG A 92 -16.09 -6.92 18.00
N GLN A 93 -15.98 -7.33 19.25
CA GLN A 93 -16.99 -8.16 19.95
C GLN A 93 -18.28 -7.38 20.19
N THR A 94 -18.17 -6.09 20.47
CA THR A 94 -19.34 -5.21 20.65
C THR A 94 -19.87 -4.64 19.35
N GLU A 95 -19.30 -5.03 18.21
CA GLU A 95 -19.64 -4.47 16.89
C GLU A 95 -19.63 -2.93 16.92
N LEU A 96 -18.63 -2.36 17.57
CA LEU A 96 -18.47 -0.92 17.77
C LEU A 96 -19.57 -0.25 18.62
N GLN A 97 -20.40 -0.98 19.32
CA GLN A 97 -21.48 -0.37 20.12
C GLN A 97 -21.00 0.24 21.44
N ASP A 98 -19.85 -0.18 21.97
CA ASP A 98 -19.26 0.41 23.17
C ASP A 98 -18.71 1.83 22.88
N PRO A 99 -19.35 2.89 23.43
CA PRO A 99 -18.90 4.27 23.17
C PRO A 99 -17.55 4.58 23.81
N ASN A 100 -17.21 3.95 24.96
CA ASN A 100 -15.95 4.18 25.64
C ASN A 100 -14.78 3.55 24.87
N ALA A 101 -15.00 2.37 24.31
CA ALA A 101 -14.00 1.73 23.47
C ALA A 101 -13.75 2.54 22.17
N ARG A 102 -14.81 3.07 21.54
CA ARG A 102 -14.65 3.96 20.38
C ARG A 102 -13.88 5.23 20.72
N GLU A 103 -14.27 5.90 21.81
CA GLU A 103 -13.58 7.12 22.25
C GLU A 103 -12.11 6.86 22.56
N SER A 104 -11.79 5.74 23.21
CA SER A 104 -10.42 5.33 23.48
C SER A 104 -9.62 5.14 22.19
N LEU A 105 -10.19 4.52 21.17
CA LEU A 105 -9.53 4.37 19.87
C LEU A 105 -9.35 5.73 19.18
N TYR A 106 -10.38 6.59 19.15
CA TYR A 106 -10.27 7.93 18.57
C TYR A 106 -9.14 8.72 19.22
N ARG A 107 -9.05 8.73 20.55
CA ARG A 107 -7.99 9.45 21.27
C ARG A 107 -6.61 8.94 20.92
N ARG A 108 -6.40 7.62 20.90
CA ARG A 108 -5.12 7.01 20.52
C ARG A 108 -4.70 7.46 19.10
N ILE A 109 -5.62 7.47 18.15
CA ILE A 109 -5.35 7.90 16.77
C ILE A 109 -5.05 9.41 16.75
N ILE A 110 -5.89 10.24 17.38
CA ILE A 110 -5.77 11.70 17.39
C ILE A 110 -4.46 12.16 18.04
N ASP A 111 -4.06 11.53 19.13
CA ASP A 111 -2.85 11.88 19.87
C ASP A 111 -1.58 11.51 19.08
N ALA A 112 -1.64 10.45 18.29
CA ALA A 112 -0.50 9.95 17.54
C ALA A 112 -0.35 10.63 16.16
N ILE A 113 -1.45 10.78 15.40
CA ILE A 113 -1.39 11.19 14.01
C ILE A 113 -0.97 12.64 13.84
N ASP A 114 -0.11 12.89 12.84
CA ASP A 114 0.18 14.23 12.36
C ASP A 114 -0.34 14.39 10.92
N MET A 115 -1.41 15.18 10.76
CA MET A 115 -2.01 15.53 9.48
C MET A 115 -1.67 16.96 9.04
N GLY A 116 -0.66 17.57 9.67
CA GLY A 116 -0.28 18.96 9.43
C GLY A 116 -1.44 19.92 9.74
N GLU A 117 -1.69 20.85 8.83
CA GLU A 117 -2.77 21.84 8.98
C GLU A 117 -4.16 21.30 8.55
N SER A 118 -4.26 20.04 8.12
CA SER A 118 -5.51 19.48 7.61
C SER A 118 -6.39 18.94 8.73
N SER A 119 -7.67 19.24 8.67
CA SER A 119 -8.68 18.52 9.44
C SER A 119 -8.93 17.13 8.82
N TYR A 120 -9.48 16.19 9.58
CA TYR A 120 -9.71 14.84 9.12
C TYR A 120 -10.92 14.18 9.75
N LEU A 121 -11.44 13.18 9.06
CA LEU A 121 -12.58 12.38 9.47
C LEU A 121 -12.11 10.96 9.76
N ILE A 122 -12.34 10.46 10.97
CA ILE A 122 -12.16 9.06 11.33
C ILE A 122 -13.50 8.36 11.18
N LEU A 123 -13.55 7.27 10.41
CA LEU A 123 -14.74 6.44 10.23
C LEU A 123 -14.46 5.02 10.72
N LEU A 124 -15.44 4.43 11.39
CA LEU A 124 -15.43 3.04 11.87
C LEU A 124 -16.70 2.34 11.41
N ALA A 125 -16.58 1.12 10.90
CA ALA A 125 -17.71 0.26 10.59
C ALA A 125 -17.40 -1.18 10.92
N ALA A 126 -18.35 -1.87 11.58
CA ALA A 126 -18.28 -3.32 11.83
C ALA A 126 -19.13 -4.06 10.81
N ASP A 127 -18.63 -5.18 10.32
CA ASP A 127 -19.34 -6.09 9.43
C ASP A 127 -19.27 -7.52 9.96
N THR A 128 -20.31 -8.26 9.72
CA THR A 128 -20.39 -9.70 10.02
C THR A 128 -20.59 -10.44 8.70
N TYR A 129 -19.65 -11.31 8.38
CA TYR A 129 -19.61 -12.03 7.14
C TYR A 129 -19.74 -13.53 7.39
N ASP A 130 -20.88 -14.10 6.95
CA ASP A 130 -21.05 -15.54 6.86
C ASP A 130 -20.24 -16.05 5.68
N VAL A 131 -19.11 -16.71 5.97
CA VAL A 131 -18.14 -17.14 4.97
C VAL A 131 -18.71 -18.35 4.23
N PRO A 132 -19.01 -18.27 2.91
CA PRO A 132 -19.56 -19.41 2.19
C PRO A 132 -18.59 -20.59 2.20
N HIS A 133 -19.11 -21.79 2.42
CA HIS A 133 -18.30 -23.00 2.28
C HIS A 133 -17.92 -23.19 0.81
N ARG A 134 -16.64 -23.49 0.53
CA ARG A 134 -16.18 -23.87 -0.81
C ARG A 134 -15.98 -25.37 -0.86
N SER A 135 -16.61 -26.00 -1.85
CA SER A 135 -16.38 -27.40 -2.15
C SER A 135 -14.95 -27.61 -2.68
N ARG A 136 -14.47 -28.86 -2.75
CA ARG A 136 -13.16 -29.20 -3.33
C ARG A 136 -12.98 -28.72 -4.78
N ASP A 137 -14.08 -28.44 -5.49
CA ASP A 137 -14.09 -27.96 -6.87
C ASP A 137 -14.24 -26.42 -6.95
N ASP A 138 -13.92 -25.70 -5.88
CA ASP A 138 -13.96 -24.23 -5.75
C ASP A 138 -15.35 -23.60 -6.01
N GLN A 139 -16.42 -24.40 -5.92
CA GLN A 139 -17.80 -23.93 -6.02
C GLN A 139 -18.33 -23.50 -4.63
N GLU A 140 -18.96 -22.32 -4.60
CA GLU A 140 -19.62 -21.84 -3.38
C GLU A 140 -20.89 -22.66 -3.11
N VAL A 141 -20.98 -23.22 -1.88
CA VAL A 141 -22.17 -23.92 -1.39
C VAL A 141 -22.90 -22.96 -0.44
N PRO A 142 -24.04 -22.38 -0.84
CA PRO A 142 -24.70 -21.32 -0.08
C PRO A 142 -25.16 -21.69 1.32
N ASP A 143 -25.51 -22.97 1.56
CA ASP A 143 -26.09 -23.43 2.82
C ASP A 143 -25.06 -24.09 3.77
N GLY A 144 -23.78 -24.01 3.50
CA GLY A 144 -22.74 -24.72 4.25
C GLY A 144 -21.79 -23.83 5.07
N SER A 145 -22.20 -22.60 5.43
CA SER A 145 -21.31 -21.71 6.19
C SER A 145 -21.20 -22.17 7.65
N ASP A 146 -20.02 -22.68 8.02
CA ASP A 146 -19.66 -23.00 9.40
C ASP A 146 -18.83 -21.89 10.07
N THR A 147 -18.44 -20.85 9.32
CA THR A 147 -17.51 -19.82 9.79
C THR A 147 -18.12 -18.43 9.65
N VAL A 148 -18.19 -17.71 10.77
CA VAL A 148 -18.62 -16.31 10.81
C VAL A 148 -17.42 -15.43 11.05
N PHE A 149 -17.10 -14.57 10.08
CA PHE A 149 -16.03 -13.59 10.19
C PHE A 149 -16.59 -12.25 10.65
N ARG A 150 -16.30 -11.88 11.90
CA ARG A 150 -16.64 -10.57 12.48
C ARG A 150 -15.40 -9.72 12.50
N TYR A 151 -15.50 -8.53 11.93
CA TYR A 151 -14.39 -7.58 11.82
C TYR A 151 -14.89 -6.14 11.87
N PHE A 152 -13.97 -5.22 12.05
CA PHE A 152 -14.26 -3.81 11.81
C PHE A 152 -13.16 -3.17 10.97
N VAL A 153 -13.52 -2.09 10.31
CA VAL A 153 -12.62 -1.30 9.46
C VAL A 153 -12.59 0.13 9.99
N CYS A 154 -11.38 0.69 10.04
CA CYS A 154 -11.12 2.10 10.30
C CYS A 154 -10.64 2.78 9.01
N ALA A 155 -11.14 3.98 8.72
CA ALA A 155 -10.67 4.84 7.64
C ALA A 155 -10.41 6.24 8.19
N ILE A 156 -9.21 6.78 7.93
CA ILE A 156 -8.81 8.12 8.33
C ILE A 156 -8.69 8.95 7.06
N CYS A 157 -9.64 9.84 6.87
CA CYS A 157 -9.86 10.59 5.65
C CYS A 157 -9.50 12.06 5.86
N PRO A 158 -8.48 12.62 5.17
CA PRO A 158 -8.26 14.05 5.16
C PRO A 158 -9.53 14.81 4.71
N VAL A 159 -9.77 15.95 5.27
CA VAL A 159 -10.90 16.81 4.87
C VAL A 159 -10.34 18.04 4.16
N LYS A 160 -10.79 18.23 2.93
CA LYS A 160 -10.43 19.42 2.17
C LYS A 160 -11.24 20.62 2.67
N ASP A 161 -10.55 21.71 2.96
CA ASP A 161 -11.18 22.95 3.39
C ASP A 161 -12.07 23.56 2.30
N PRO A 162 -13.08 24.32 2.72
CA PRO A 162 -13.96 25.01 1.80
C PRO A 162 -13.19 25.94 0.86
N THR A 163 -13.47 25.82 -0.42
CA THR A 163 -12.94 26.74 -1.43
C THR A 163 -14.09 27.51 -2.08
N LEU A 164 -13.85 28.78 -2.38
CA LEU A 164 -14.79 29.56 -3.16
C LEU A 164 -14.71 29.10 -4.61
N ALA A 165 -15.83 28.69 -5.17
CA ALA A 165 -15.95 28.27 -6.57
C ALA A 165 -17.17 28.92 -7.22
N LEU A 166 -17.11 29.14 -8.54
CA LEU A 166 -18.28 29.52 -9.31
C LEU A 166 -19.18 28.28 -9.48
N GLN A 167 -20.35 28.31 -8.84
CA GLN A 167 -21.36 27.28 -8.94
C GLN A 167 -22.57 27.80 -9.70
N TYR A 168 -23.13 26.96 -10.57
CA TYR A 168 -24.36 27.28 -11.27
C TYR A 168 -25.56 27.12 -10.33
N SER A 169 -26.36 28.15 -10.21
CA SER A 169 -27.63 28.11 -9.47
C SER A 169 -28.77 27.83 -10.47
N ASP A 170 -29.37 26.65 -10.38
CA ASP A 170 -30.52 26.32 -11.20
C ASP A 170 -31.71 27.24 -10.96
N ARG A 171 -31.84 27.79 -9.74
CA ARG A 171 -32.89 28.70 -9.34
C ARG A 171 -32.72 30.06 -9.99
N ASP A 172 -31.50 30.61 -9.97
CA ASP A 172 -31.21 31.96 -10.45
C ASP A 172 -30.73 31.99 -11.90
N LYS A 173 -30.46 30.78 -12.48
CA LYS A 173 -29.98 30.62 -13.86
C LYS A 173 -28.65 31.33 -14.13
N GLU A 174 -27.79 31.45 -13.13
CA GLU A 174 -26.49 32.14 -13.25
C GLU A 174 -25.42 31.49 -12.40
N PHE A 175 -24.15 31.77 -12.73
CA PHE A 175 -23.01 31.37 -11.92
C PHE A 175 -22.76 32.38 -10.79
N ARG A 176 -22.69 31.88 -9.56
CA ARG A 176 -22.37 32.67 -8.36
C ARG A 176 -21.19 32.05 -7.60
N GLY A 177 -20.47 32.93 -6.89
CA GLY A 177 -19.46 32.46 -5.92
C GLY A 177 -20.14 31.74 -4.77
N SER A 178 -19.83 30.47 -4.58
CA SER A 178 -20.34 29.64 -3.48
C SER A 178 -19.21 28.85 -2.86
N SER A 179 -19.29 28.62 -1.55
CA SER A 179 -18.33 27.76 -0.86
C SER A 179 -18.67 26.28 -1.10
N THR A 180 -17.65 25.47 -1.40
CA THR A 180 -17.83 24.02 -1.62
C THR A 180 -18.13 23.23 -0.33
N GLY A 181 -17.99 23.86 0.85
CA GLY A 181 -18.05 23.15 2.12
C GLY A 181 -16.80 22.28 2.38
N HIS A 182 -16.81 21.60 3.52
CA HIS A 182 -15.77 20.63 3.89
C HIS A 182 -16.02 19.29 3.18
N ILE A 183 -15.02 18.77 2.46
CA ILE A 183 -15.18 17.57 1.64
C ILE A 183 -14.20 16.49 2.11
N ALA A 184 -14.73 15.36 2.61
CA ALA A 184 -13.94 14.21 2.95
C ALA A 184 -13.24 13.62 1.70
N GLN A 185 -11.92 13.47 1.80
CA GLN A 185 -11.08 12.88 0.75
C GLN A 185 -10.95 11.36 0.94
N PRO A 186 -10.47 10.62 -0.06
CA PRO A 186 -10.10 9.23 0.15
C PRO A 186 -9.14 9.06 1.33
N PRO A 187 -9.24 7.95 2.09
CA PRO A 187 -8.43 7.75 3.28
C PRO A 187 -6.93 7.84 2.96
N ALA A 188 -6.21 8.53 3.83
CA ALA A 188 -4.75 8.52 3.86
C ALA A 188 -4.25 7.27 4.58
N LEU A 189 -4.92 6.90 5.68
CA LEU A 189 -4.63 5.76 6.52
C LEU A 189 -5.91 4.98 6.82
N GLY A 190 -5.74 3.75 7.27
CA GLY A 190 -6.83 2.93 7.76
C GLY A 190 -6.34 1.57 8.20
N PHE A 191 -7.23 0.74 8.71
CA PHE A 191 -6.91 -0.65 9.05
C PHE A 191 -8.16 -1.51 9.14
N LEU A 192 -7.94 -2.81 9.06
CA LEU A 192 -8.94 -3.84 9.30
C LEU A 192 -8.45 -4.72 10.45
N PHE A 193 -9.34 -5.06 11.39
CA PHE A 193 -9.04 -6.00 12.46
C PHE A 193 -10.26 -6.91 12.74
N PRO A 194 -10.01 -8.21 12.95
CA PRO A 194 -8.79 -8.96 12.69
C PRO A 194 -8.56 -9.20 11.20
N ALA A 195 -7.39 -9.71 10.83
CA ALA A 195 -7.16 -10.12 9.45
C ALA A 195 -8.05 -11.32 9.05
N PHE A 196 -8.42 -11.38 7.77
CA PHE A 196 -9.16 -12.48 7.17
C PHE A 196 -8.16 -13.43 6.50
N ASP A 197 -7.81 -14.48 7.20
CA ASP A 197 -6.74 -15.40 6.80
C ASP A 197 -7.25 -16.84 6.85
N ASP A 198 -6.92 -17.64 5.83
CA ASP A 198 -7.53 -18.96 5.63
C ASP A 198 -9.06 -18.95 5.74
N ARG A 199 -9.67 -17.86 5.24
CA ARG A 199 -11.10 -17.59 5.28
C ARG A 199 -11.71 -17.60 6.71
N ALA A 200 -10.89 -17.30 7.70
CA ALA A 200 -11.26 -17.22 9.12
C ALA A 200 -10.70 -15.94 9.77
N ALA A 201 -11.13 -15.68 11.00
CA ALA A 201 -10.62 -14.54 11.77
C ALA A 201 -9.25 -14.88 12.37
N ASN A 202 -8.21 -14.24 11.88
CA ASN A 202 -6.88 -14.31 12.47
C ASN A 202 -6.65 -13.13 13.43
N ILE A 203 -6.87 -13.35 14.71
CA ILE A 203 -6.70 -12.32 15.76
C ILE A 203 -5.25 -11.96 16.06
N TYR A 204 -4.30 -12.72 15.54
CA TYR A 204 -2.88 -12.42 15.64
C TYR A 204 -2.42 -11.41 14.60
N ASN A 205 -3.29 -11.04 13.65
CA ASN A 205 -2.95 -10.12 12.59
C ASN A 205 -4.02 -9.03 12.40
N ALA A 206 -3.55 -7.85 12.04
CA ALA A 206 -4.36 -6.76 11.49
C ALA A 206 -3.81 -6.36 10.12
N LEU A 207 -4.63 -5.76 9.27
CA LEU A 207 -4.19 -5.22 7.99
C LEU A 207 -4.20 -3.70 8.07
N PHE A 208 -3.04 -3.08 7.99
CA PHE A 208 -2.87 -1.63 8.02
C PHE A 208 -2.72 -1.06 6.62
N TYR A 209 -3.42 0.00 6.33
CA TYR A 209 -3.39 0.71 5.04
C TYR A 209 -2.69 2.05 5.18
N SER A 210 -1.70 2.29 4.33
CA SER A 210 -1.16 3.62 4.07
C SER A 210 -1.26 3.94 2.57
N LYS A 211 -1.80 5.10 2.25
CA LYS A 211 -1.85 5.61 0.87
C LYS A 211 -0.45 5.95 0.38
N ASP A 212 0.35 6.57 1.23
CA ASP A 212 1.75 6.88 0.95
C ASP A 212 2.64 5.70 1.34
N THR A 213 3.28 5.11 0.34
CA THR A 213 4.20 3.98 0.55
C THR A 213 5.58 4.41 1.08
N ALA A 214 5.88 5.70 1.09
CA ALA A 214 7.10 6.25 1.66
C ALA A 214 6.99 6.48 3.17
N GLN A 215 5.74 6.66 3.68
CA GLN A 215 5.49 6.96 5.08
C GLN A 215 4.38 6.05 5.63
N LEU A 216 4.74 5.12 6.52
CA LEU A 216 3.78 4.19 7.13
C LEU A 216 3.04 4.78 8.33
N HIS A 217 3.38 5.99 8.76
CA HIS A 217 2.81 6.56 10.00
C HIS A 217 3.01 5.64 11.20
N GLN A 218 4.28 5.35 11.48
CA GLN A 218 4.69 4.45 12.56
C GLN A 218 4.09 4.83 13.90
N GLU A 219 3.94 6.13 14.15
CA GLU A 219 3.30 6.69 15.34
C GLU A 219 1.87 6.19 15.54
N VAL A 220 1.10 6.00 14.45
CA VAL A 220 -0.26 5.46 14.52
C VAL A 220 -0.23 3.95 14.73
N ILE A 221 0.71 3.24 14.09
CA ILE A 221 0.91 1.80 14.30
C ILE A 221 1.24 1.54 15.77
N ASP A 222 2.15 2.31 16.36
CA ASP A 222 2.55 2.16 17.76
C ASP A 222 1.41 2.49 18.71
N ALA A 223 0.64 3.53 18.46
CA ALA A 223 -0.46 3.94 19.33
C ALA A 223 -1.64 2.96 19.32
N VAL A 224 -1.94 2.36 18.17
CA VAL A 224 -3.10 1.49 17.98
C VAL A 224 -2.76 0.02 18.23
N PHE A 225 -1.60 -0.45 17.79
CA PHE A 225 -1.25 -1.88 17.79
C PHE A 225 -0.09 -2.22 18.74
N ARG A 226 0.83 -1.26 18.96
CA ARG A 226 2.00 -1.42 19.85
C ARG A 226 2.80 -2.69 19.58
N VAL A 227 3.03 -2.98 18.30
CA VAL A 227 3.79 -4.15 17.89
C VAL A 227 5.27 -4.05 18.29
N GLN A 228 5.92 -5.19 18.53
CA GLN A 228 7.30 -5.22 18.97
C GLN A 228 8.27 -4.81 17.87
N GLU A 229 7.98 -5.25 16.65
CA GLU A 229 8.75 -4.92 15.47
C GLU A 229 7.86 -4.18 14.48
N ALA A 230 8.24 -2.96 14.20
CA ALA A 230 7.54 -2.14 13.24
C ALA A 230 7.86 -2.61 11.80
N PRO A 231 6.85 -2.78 10.94
CA PRO A 231 7.11 -3.12 9.55
C PRO A 231 7.84 -1.98 8.86
N MET A 232 8.82 -2.32 8.01
CA MET A 232 9.49 -1.34 7.16
C MET A 232 8.56 -0.84 6.05
N SER A 233 8.59 0.45 5.79
CA SER A 233 7.92 1.01 4.61
C SER A 233 8.54 0.48 3.31
N PRO A 234 7.80 0.44 2.19
CA PRO A 234 8.38 0.11 0.90
C PRO A 234 9.58 0.97 0.51
N GLN A 235 9.56 2.24 0.87
CA GLN A 235 10.70 3.14 0.62
C GLN A 235 11.92 2.79 1.47
N GLU A 236 11.73 2.45 2.73
CA GLU A 236 12.82 1.97 3.60
C GLU A 236 13.39 0.65 3.08
N GLN A 237 12.52 -0.29 2.66
CA GLN A 237 12.98 -1.55 2.04
C GLN A 237 13.83 -1.28 0.80
N GLN A 238 13.42 -0.36 -0.07
CA GLN A 238 14.19 0.05 -1.24
C GLN A 238 15.53 0.69 -0.87
N ASN A 239 15.54 1.58 0.12
CA ASN A 239 16.75 2.24 0.57
C ASN A 239 17.76 1.24 1.15
N VAL A 240 17.28 0.32 2.00
CA VAL A 240 18.12 -0.76 2.56
C VAL A 240 18.70 -1.64 1.46
N PHE A 241 17.88 -2.07 0.50
CA PHE A 241 18.33 -2.87 -0.64
C PHE A 241 19.40 -2.14 -1.46
N THR A 242 19.15 -0.88 -1.78
CA THR A 242 20.07 -0.06 -2.58
C THR A 242 21.40 0.16 -1.84
N SER A 243 21.34 0.47 -0.54
CA SER A 243 22.54 0.65 0.28
C SER A 243 23.35 -0.65 0.39
N ALA A 244 22.69 -1.77 0.71
CA ALA A 244 23.34 -3.07 0.79
C ALA A 244 24.01 -3.44 -0.55
N LEU A 245 23.33 -3.23 -1.67
CA LEU A 245 23.86 -3.49 -3.00
C LEU A 245 25.10 -2.63 -3.29
N THR A 246 25.00 -1.32 -3.04
CA THR A 246 26.07 -0.37 -3.33
C THR A 246 27.31 -0.62 -2.45
N GLU A 247 27.11 -0.86 -1.15
CA GLU A 247 28.18 -1.07 -0.17
C GLU A 247 28.92 -2.39 -0.42
N THR A 248 28.21 -3.45 -0.80
CA THR A 248 28.82 -4.78 -0.98
C THR A 248 29.45 -4.95 -2.35
N LEU A 249 28.82 -4.43 -3.40
CA LEU A 249 29.36 -4.57 -4.76
C LEU A 249 30.43 -3.54 -5.10
N GLU A 250 30.41 -2.35 -4.51
CA GLU A 250 31.37 -1.28 -4.76
C GLU A 250 31.61 -1.04 -6.27
N LYS A 251 32.81 -1.40 -6.77
CA LYS A 251 33.19 -1.22 -8.18
C LYS A 251 32.49 -2.21 -9.13
N ASP A 252 32.01 -3.35 -8.61
CA ASP A 252 31.28 -4.36 -9.39
C ASP A 252 29.80 -4.02 -9.51
N CYS A 253 29.30 -2.95 -8.83
CA CYS A 253 27.98 -2.39 -9.06
C CYS A 253 27.94 -1.66 -10.41
N SER A 254 28.08 -2.41 -11.48
CA SER A 254 28.07 -1.89 -12.85
C SER A 254 26.66 -1.70 -13.39
N TYR A 255 26.56 -0.93 -14.49
CA TYR A 255 25.28 -0.77 -15.21
C TYR A 255 24.66 -2.11 -15.59
N ASP A 256 25.47 -3.01 -16.18
CA ASP A 256 25.00 -4.32 -16.66
C ASP A 256 24.49 -5.21 -15.52
N VAL A 257 25.13 -5.18 -14.36
CA VAL A 257 24.67 -5.91 -13.16
C VAL A 257 23.34 -5.35 -12.67
N VAL A 258 23.23 -4.02 -12.53
CA VAL A 258 21.97 -3.39 -12.07
C VAL A 258 20.82 -3.66 -13.04
N GLN A 259 21.09 -3.60 -14.36
CA GLN A 259 20.11 -3.92 -15.38
C GLN A 259 19.66 -5.38 -15.30
N ALA A 260 20.60 -6.34 -15.22
CA ALA A 260 20.30 -7.76 -15.13
C ALA A 260 19.49 -8.10 -13.87
N VAL A 261 19.86 -7.53 -12.72
CA VAL A 261 19.10 -7.67 -11.46
C VAL A 261 17.68 -7.14 -11.62
N HIS A 262 17.53 -5.96 -12.20
CA HIS A 262 16.21 -5.36 -12.44
C HIS A 262 15.35 -6.24 -13.36
N GLU A 263 15.92 -6.76 -14.45
CA GLU A 263 15.22 -7.65 -15.38
C GLU A 263 14.78 -8.96 -14.72
N GLN A 264 15.63 -9.60 -13.93
CA GLN A 264 15.30 -10.83 -13.25
C GLN A 264 14.20 -10.64 -12.21
N LEU A 265 14.29 -9.60 -11.37
CA LEU A 265 13.27 -9.31 -10.38
C LEU A 265 11.94 -8.92 -11.04
N ARG A 266 11.99 -8.17 -12.14
CA ARG A 266 10.80 -7.86 -12.95
C ARG A 266 10.19 -9.11 -13.57
N GLY A 267 11.01 -10.03 -14.06
CA GLY A 267 10.58 -11.35 -14.55
C GLY A 267 9.77 -12.10 -13.51
N ARG A 268 10.26 -12.18 -12.26
CA ARG A 268 9.54 -12.80 -11.14
C ARG A 268 8.20 -12.13 -10.85
N ILE A 269 8.15 -10.79 -10.91
CA ILE A 269 6.90 -10.03 -10.74
C ILE A 269 5.89 -10.36 -11.85
N GLN A 270 6.36 -10.49 -13.08
CA GLN A 270 5.50 -10.80 -14.23
C GLN A 270 5.00 -12.25 -14.19
N GLU A 271 5.87 -13.20 -13.90
CA GLU A 271 5.51 -14.64 -13.72
C GLU A 271 4.45 -14.81 -12.63
N HIS A 272 4.64 -14.15 -11.49
CA HIS A 272 3.66 -14.17 -10.40
C HIS A 272 2.30 -13.55 -10.82
N LYS A 273 2.32 -12.49 -11.60
CA LYS A 273 1.09 -11.87 -12.13
C LYS A 273 0.36 -12.82 -13.11
N GLU A 274 1.10 -13.54 -13.94
CA GLU A 274 0.56 -14.48 -14.93
C GLU A 274 0.04 -15.78 -14.29
N SER A 275 0.71 -16.27 -13.26
CA SER A 275 0.29 -17.45 -12.50
C SER A 275 -1.02 -17.22 -11.75
N ARG A 276 -1.39 -15.94 -11.51
CA ARG A 276 -2.55 -15.56 -10.67
C ARG A 276 -2.50 -16.16 -9.27
N ASP A 277 -1.31 -16.39 -8.77
CA ASP A 277 -1.12 -16.82 -7.39
C ASP A 277 -1.74 -15.77 -6.44
N PRO A 278 -2.62 -16.16 -5.52
CA PRO A 278 -3.23 -15.24 -4.58
C PRO A 278 -2.28 -14.77 -3.47
N GLU A 279 -1.23 -15.57 -3.18
CA GLU A 279 -0.26 -15.22 -2.15
C GLU A 279 0.60 -14.01 -2.58
N PRO A 280 1.02 -13.14 -1.66
CA PRO A 280 1.94 -12.06 -1.97
C PRO A 280 3.28 -12.61 -2.48
N LEU A 281 3.80 -12.04 -3.56
CA LEU A 281 5.13 -12.41 -4.04
C LEU A 281 6.19 -11.95 -3.03
N THR A 282 6.90 -12.90 -2.47
CA THR A 282 8.04 -12.67 -1.59
C THR A 282 9.24 -13.47 -2.06
N LEU A 283 10.43 -12.93 -1.86
CA LEU A 283 11.71 -13.59 -2.10
C LEU A 283 12.49 -13.59 -0.79
N SER A 284 13.10 -14.70 -0.48
CA SER A 284 14.09 -14.76 0.60
C SER A 284 15.34 -13.97 0.23
N VAL A 285 16.10 -13.53 1.22
CA VAL A 285 17.40 -12.87 1.00
C VAL A 285 18.35 -13.76 0.18
N ARG A 286 18.24 -15.08 0.33
CA ARG A 286 19.02 -16.05 -0.45
C ARG A 286 18.65 -16.02 -1.93
N GLU A 287 17.36 -16.06 -2.26
CA GLU A 287 16.90 -16.00 -3.65
C GLU A 287 17.32 -14.70 -4.34
N VAL A 288 17.35 -13.58 -3.61
CA VAL A 288 17.89 -12.32 -4.15
C VAL A 288 19.41 -12.41 -4.36
N GLY A 289 20.13 -13.07 -3.48
CA GLY A 289 21.56 -13.37 -3.66
C GLY A 289 21.82 -14.24 -4.90
N ASP A 290 20.98 -15.24 -5.13
CA ASP A 290 21.05 -16.10 -6.33
C ASP A 290 20.80 -15.28 -7.62
N VAL A 291 19.91 -14.28 -7.57
CA VAL A 291 19.71 -13.32 -8.66
C VAL A 291 20.99 -12.52 -8.94
N LEU A 292 21.70 -12.07 -7.91
CA LEU A 292 22.98 -11.36 -8.08
C LEU A 292 24.04 -12.24 -8.73
N THR A 293 24.21 -13.47 -8.25
CA THR A 293 25.15 -14.42 -8.82
C THR A 293 24.81 -14.76 -10.28
N GLY A 294 23.52 -14.96 -10.57
CA GLY A 294 23.03 -15.15 -11.94
C GLY A 294 23.23 -13.94 -12.86
N SER A 295 23.40 -12.74 -12.29
CA SER A 295 23.70 -11.50 -13.00
C SER A 295 25.20 -11.21 -13.14
N GLY A 296 26.06 -12.17 -12.79
CA GLY A 296 27.52 -12.07 -12.95
C GLY A 296 28.26 -11.49 -11.76
N VAL A 297 27.60 -11.31 -10.61
CA VAL A 297 28.26 -10.88 -9.37
C VAL A 297 29.05 -12.05 -8.78
N PRO A 298 30.31 -11.84 -8.32
CA PRO A 298 31.08 -12.86 -7.62
C PRO A 298 30.36 -13.40 -6.39
N GLU A 299 30.44 -14.71 -6.15
CA GLU A 299 29.73 -15.41 -5.05
C GLU A 299 30.05 -14.79 -3.68
N GLU A 300 31.30 -14.46 -3.41
CA GLU A 300 31.74 -13.78 -2.17
C GLU A 300 30.98 -12.47 -1.92
N LYS A 301 30.74 -11.67 -2.97
CA LYS A 301 30.00 -10.41 -2.88
C LYS A 301 28.49 -10.62 -2.73
N ALA A 302 27.97 -11.66 -3.39
CA ALA A 302 26.57 -12.04 -3.21
C ALA A 302 26.32 -12.54 -1.77
N GLU A 303 27.23 -13.28 -1.17
CA GLU A 303 27.17 -13.67 0.25
C GLU A 303 27.26 -12.47 1.18
N ALA A 304 28.19 -11.54 0.91
CA ALA A 304 28.32 -10.31 1.68
C ALA A 304 27.03 -9.46 1.62
N PHE A 305 26.40 -9.38 0.45
CA PHE A 305 25.10 -8.72 0.26
C PHE A 305 24.01 -9.43 1.09
N GLN A 306 23.94 -10.76 1.03
CA GLN A 306 22.96 -11.51 1.82
C GLN A 306 23.12 -11.25 3.31
N GLU A 307 24.36 -11.19 3.82
CA GLU A 307 24.63 -10.92 5.22
C GLU A 307 24.27 -9.47 5.60
N ALA A 308 24.53 -8.51 4.73
CA ALA A 308 24.11 -7.13 4.91
C ALA A 308 22.56 -7.00 4.97
N CYS A 309 21.88 -7.70 4.09
CA CYS A 309 20.41 -7.77 4.09
C CYS A 309 19.86 -8.43 5.37
N ARG A 310 20.41 -9.58 5.79
CA ARG A 310 19.96 -10.24 7.02
C ARG A 310 20.11 -9.37 8.27
N ARG A 311 21.16 -8.56 8.33
CA ARG A 311 21.36 -7.63 9.46
C ARG A 311 20.30 -6.52 9.51
N GLN A 312 19.80 -6.06 8.37
CA GLN A 312 18.90 -4.92 8.29
C GLN A 312 17.42 -5.34 8.20
N TYR A 313 17.12 -6.38 7.45
CA TYR A 313 15.74 -6.89 7.30
C TYR A 313 15.35 -7.97 8.31
N GLY A 314 16.33 -8.59 8.98
CA GLY A 314 16.11 -9.78 9.81
C GLY A 314 16.54 -11.08 9.12
N GLN A 315 16.75 -12.14 9.93
CA GLN A 315 17.28 -13.42 9.44
C GLN A 315 16.35 -14.13 8.46
N ASP A 316 15.06 -14.07 8.70
CA ASP A 316 14.01 -14.76 7.94
C ASP A 316 13.19 -13.80 7.09
N ALA A 317 13.77 -12.64 6.75
CA ALA A 317 13.04 -11.60 6.02
C ALA A 317 12.60 -12.06 4.63
N ALA A 318 11.33 -11.86 4.35
CA ALA A 318 10.70 -12.06 3.05
C ALA A 318 10.56 -10.70 2.34
N LEU A 319 11.33 -10.51 1.28
CA LEU A 319 11.39 -9.26 0.52
C LEU A 319 10.34 -9.26 -0.60
N ASN A 320 9.54 -8.21 -0.68
CA ASN A 320 8.65 -8.04 -1.82
C ASN A 320 9.42 -7.36 -2.97
N PRO A 321 9.60 -8.03 -4.14
CA PRO A 321 10.36 -7.45 -5.25
C PRO A 321 9.83 -6.09 -5.72
N ARG A 322 8.52 -5.85 -5.57
CA ARG A 322 7.88 -4.56 -5.94
C ARG A 322 8.27 -3.41 -5.01
N ASN A 323 8.84 -3.71 -3.84
CA ASN A 323 9.31 -2.70 -2.90
C ASN A 323 10.80 -2.40 -3.10
N ILE A 324 11.57 -3.31 -3.69
CA ILE A 324 13.01 -3.15 -3.87
C ILE A 324 13.42 -2.66 -5.26
N ILE A 325 12.55 -2.80 -6.27
CA ILE A 325 12.74 -2.22 -7.62
C ILE A 325 11.53 -1.43 -8.09
N GLU A 326 11.74 -0.48 -8.99
CA GLU A 326 10.68 0.20 -9.74
C GLU A 326 10.33 -0.59 -11.00
N ALA A 327 9.44 -1.58 -10.87
CA ALA A 327 9.11 -2.51 -11.95
C ALA A 327 8.48 -1.85 -13.19
N GLY A 328 7.89 -0.65 -13.04
CA GLY A 328 7.19 0.06 -14.12
C GLY A 328 8.07 0.98 -14.98
N LYS A 329 9.31 1.23 -14.58
CA LYS A 329 10.25 2.10 -15.31
C LYS A 329 11.69 1.72 -15.00
N PHE A 330 12.55 1.88 -15.98
CA PHE A 330 14.00 1.81 -15.82
C PHE A 330 14.57 3.22 -15.95
N GLN A 331 15.22 3.70 -14.91
CA GLN A 331 15.66 5.09 -14.82
C GLN A 331 17.16 5.19 -14.65
N ILE A 332 17.77 6.01 -15.49
CA ILE A 332 19.19 6.34 -15.44
C ILE A 332 19.30 7.84 -15.18
N ALA A 333 20.13 8.23 -14.23
CA ALA A 333 20.30 9.63 -13.89
C ALA A 333 21.79 10.00 -13.77
N THR A 334 22.13 11.15 -14.33
CA THR A 334 23.35 11.91 -14.01
C THR A 334 22.93 13.20 -13.28
N PRO A 335 23.86 14.00 -12.73
CA PRO A 335 23.48 15.26 -12.09
C PRO A 335 22.63 16.19 -12.97
N GLU A 336 22.86 16.17 -14.29
CA GLU A 336 22.22 17.09 -15.24
C GLU A 336 21.13 16.45 -16.11
N VAL A 337 21.12 15.10 -16.24
CA VAL A 337 20.27 14.41 -17.21
C VAL A 337 19.57 13.23 -16.55
N LYS A 338 18.28 13.12 -16.81
CA LYS A 338 17.45 12.00 -16.39
C LYS A 338 16.83 11.32 -17.60
N ILE A 339 17.13 10.03 -17.76
CA ILE A 339 16.60 9.19 -18.83
C ILE A 339 15.63 8.19 -18.20
N THR A 340 14.44 8.07 -18.74
CA THR A 340 13.46 7.07 -18.32
C THR A 340 13.08 6.22 -19.52
N VAL A 341 13.26 4.92 -19.38
CA VAL A 341 12.99 3.94 -20.44
C VAL A 341 11.93 2.96 -19.92
N PRO A 342 10.94 2.57 -20.74
CA PRO A 342 10.11 1.43 -20.41
C PRO A 342 10.99 0.20 -20.17
N PRO A 343 10.75 -0.59 -19.11
CA PRO A 343 11.68 -1.65 -18.72
C PRO A 343 11.94 -2.70 -19.79
N GLU A 344 10.96 -2.94 -20.67
CA GLU A 344 11.08 -3.84 -21.82
C GLU A 344 12.09 -3.39 -22.88
N TYR A 345 12.49 -2.12 -22.84
CA TYR A 345 13.49 -1.53 -23.74
C TYR A 345 14.79 -1.14 -23.03
N SER A 346 14.98 -1.57 -21.77
CA SER A 346 16.20 -1.26 -21.01
C SER A 346 17.48 -1.78 -21.70
N TYR A 347 17.37 -2.88 -22.45
CA TYR A 347 18.45 -3.47 -23.25
C TYR A 347 18.95 -2.57 -24.41
N MET A 348 18.14 -1.58 -24.82
CA MET A 348 18.54 -0.63 -25.87
C MET A 348 19.53 0.43 -25.34
N VAL A 349 19.67 0.57 -24.04
CA VAL A 349 20.60 1.53 -23.46
C VAL A 349 21.92 0.82 -23.17
N GLU A 350 23.00 1.35 -23.72
CA GLU A 350 24.34 0.81 -23.59
C GLU A 350 25.27 1.80 -22.89
N THR A 351 26.30 1.30 -22.22
CA THR A 351 27.41 2.12 -21.73
C THR A 351 28.67 1.86 -22.54
N ARG A 352 29.33 2.92 -23.03
CA ARG A 352 30.58 2.80 -23.78
C ARG A 352 31.60 3.84 -23.34
N ILE A 353 32.88 3.50 -23.52
CA ILE A 353 34.00 4.44 -23.39
C ILE A 353 34.44 4.82 -24.80
N ILE A 354 34.31 6.09 -25.14
CA ILE A 354 34.71 6.66 -26.43
C ILE A 354 35.73 7.77 -26.14
N ASP A 355 36.92 7.66 -26.68
CA ASP A 355 38.04 8.63 -26.48
C ASP A 355 38.31 8.93 -25.00
N GLY A 356 38.24 7.88 -24.14
CA GLY A 356 38.48 7.98 -22.71
C GLY A 356 37.35 8.60 -21.87
N ARG A 357 36.21 8.94 -22.51
CA ARG A 357 35.00 9.44 -21.85
C ARG A 357 33.91 8.36 -21.78
N ARG A 358 33.19 8.36 -20.68
CA ARG A 358 32.07 7.44 -20.47
C ARG A 358 30.78 8.02 -21.07
N PHE A 359 30.07 7.22 -21.84
CA PHE A 359 28.82 7.58 -22.49
C PHE A 359 27.72 6.59 -22.14
N ILE A 360 26.51 7.09 -22.07
CA ILE A 360 25.28 6.32 -22.10
C ILE A 360 24.70 6.54 -23.50
N LEU A 361 24.52 5.46 -24.25
CA LEU A 361 24.09 5.49 -25.63
C LEU A 361 22.67 4.94 -25.75
N ILE A 362 21.87 5.59 -26.57
CA ILE A 362 20.53 5.15 -26.95
C ILE A 362 20.52 5.09 -28.49
N PRO A 363 20.14 3.95 -29.12
CA PRO A 363 19.98 3.87 -30.55
C PRO A 363 18.95 4.90 -31.04
N ALA A 364 19.25 5.54 -32.13
CA ALA A 364 18.46 6.62 -32.72
C ALA A 364 18.27 6.38 -34.22
N ASP A 365 17.94 5.13 -34.60
CA ASP A 365 17.84 4.72 -35.98
C ASP A 365 16.63 5.32 -36.68
N ASP A 366 15.51 5.44 -35.95
CA ASP A 366 14.25 5.99 -36.48
C ASP A 366 13.54 6.88 -35.45
N GLY A 367 12.83 7.91 -35.93
CA GLY A 367 11.81 8.61 -35.16
C GLY A 367 12.31 9.53 -34.05
N VAL A 368 13.46 10.16 -34.20
CA VAL A 368 13.96 11.12 -33.21
C VAL A 368 13.20 12.44 -33.30
N GLU A 369 12.69 12.88 -32.18
CA GLU A 369 12.02 14.18 -32.01
C GLU A 369 12.72 15.04 -30.98
N VAL A 370 12.85 16.32 -31.25
CA VAL A 370 13.33 17.33 -30.30
C VAL A 370 12.21 18.34 -30.07
N ASN A 371 11.69 18.41 -28.84
CA ASN A 371 10.54 19.27 -28.49
C ASN A 371 9.31 19.07 -29.41
N GLY A 372 9.05 17.81 -29.81
CA GLY A 372 7.96 17.45 -30.71
C GLY A 372 8.23 17.75 -32.19
N ILE A 373 9.47 18.13 -32.55
CA ILE A 373 9.90 18.37 -33.95
C ILE A 373 10.72 17.18 -34.40
N PRO A 374 10.30 16.43 -35.42
CA PRO A 374 11.09 15.36 -36.01
C PRO A 374 12.45 15.87 -36.52
N VAL A 375 13.52 15.20 -36.13
CA VAL A 375 14.88 15.55 -36.55
C VAL A 375 15.54 14.37 -37.26
N THR A 376 16.36 14.66 -38.27
CA THR A 376 17.17 13.65 -38.93
C THR A 376 18.58 13.67 -38.36
N ILE A 377 19.09 12.53 -37.96
CA ILE A 377 20.49 12.36 -37.55
C ILE A 377 21.26 11.99 -38.81
N PRO A 378 22.22 12.83 -39.31
CA PRO A 378 22.95 12.54 -40.52
C PRO A 378 23.85 11.31 -40.33
N ASN A 379 23.83 10.41 -41.30
CA ASN A 379 24.75 9.28 -41.31
C ASN A 379 26.17 9.79 -41.69
N PRO A 380 27.18 9.60 -40.84
CA PRO A 380 28.53 10.11 -41.13
C PRO A 380 29.25 9.42 -42.30
N GLN A 381 28.59 8.44 -42.95
CA GLN A 381 29.12 7.71 -44.12
C GLN A 381 28.44 8.07 -45.45
N ALA A 382 27.63 9.10 -45.49
CA ALA A 382 27.02 9.60 -46.73
C ALA A 382 27.80 10.77 -47.32
#